data_3931a0b5e4fa8f4bbf62925549b37595
#
_entry.id   3931a0b5e4fa8f4bbf62925549b37595
#
_cell.length_a   1.000
_cell.length_b   1.000
_cell.length_c   1.000
_cell.angle_alpha   90.00
_cell.angle_beta   90.00
_cell.angle_gamma   90.00
#
_symmetry.space_group_name_H-M   'P 1'
#
loop_
_entity.id
_entity.type
_entity.pdbx_description
1 polymer ?
#
loop_
_entity_poly.entity_id
_entity_poly.type
_entity_poly.pdbx_seq_one_letter_code
_entity_poly.pdbx_strand_id
1 'polypeptide(L)'
;MWRLVSIRLLPVLLLVAAAAAWFNDVQGGGLYVGRNLLPLGIVVLLSFLTVWRGAGSWTGSGWRLPLGTLGFCIPALGLSAYLHYAYAVNLNEMFSDTDHPSQLFRFLPYYTTIAGAIGFAIGWIVGRNL
;
A
#
# COMPACT_ATOMS: atom_id res chain seq x y z
N MET A 1 9.73 24.33 3.97
CA MET A 1 9.07 23.32 3.11
C MET A 1 9.32 21.91 3.59
N TRP A 2 10.57 21.49 3.81
CA TRP A 2 10.87 20.15 4.28
C TRP A 2 10.19 19.79 5.61
N ARG A 3 10.09 20.77 6.50
CA ARG A 3 9.41 20.58 7.79
C ARG A 3 7.93 20.25 7.59
N LEU A 4 7.25 20.96 6.69
CA LEU A 4 5.84 20.71 6.40
C LEU A 4 5.65 19.35 5.72
N VAL A 5 6.52 18.99 4.78
CA VAL A 5 6.49 17.69 4.11
C VAL A 5 6.62 16.58 5.15
N SER A 6 7.60 16.69 6.04
CA SER A 6 7.82 15.67 7.08
C SER A 6 6.62 15.52 8.02
N ILE A 7 6.04 16.64 8.46
CA ILE A 7 4.87 16.63 9.35
C ILE A 7 3.67 15.98 8.66
N ARG A 8 3.42 16.33 7.39
CA ARG A 8 2.29 15.78 6.64
C ARG A 8 2.45 14.30 6.34
N LEU A 9 3.68 13.85 6.14
CA LEU A 9 3.96 12.44 5.86
C LEU A 9 3.99 11.57 7.11
N LEU A 10 4.12 12.15 8.29
CA LEU A 10 4.26 11.38 9.52
C LEU A 10 3.15 10.33 9.72
N PRO A 11 1.85 10.66 9.55
CA PRO A 11 0.79 9.64 9.69
C PRO A 11 0.95 8.49 8.69
N VAL A 12 1.34 8.79 7.45
CA VAL A 12 1.56 7.76 6.42
C VAL A 12 2.73 6.86 6.81
N LEU A 13 3.83 7.45 7.28
CA LEU A 13 5.00 6.68 7.70
C LEU A 13 4.68 5.78 8.89
N LEU A 14 3.88 6.26 9.85
CA LEU A 14 3.45 5.46 10.99
C LEU A 14 2.56 4.30 10.56
N LEU A 15 1.61 4.55 9.65
CA LEU A 15 0.73 3.51 9.11
C LEU A 15 1.55 2.45 8.37
N VAL A 16 2.47 2.87 7.52
CA VAL A 16 3.32 1.98 6.73
C VAL A 16 4.22 1.15 7.65
N ALA A 17 4.80 1.77 8.68
CA ALA A 17 5.63 1.04 9.64
C ALA A 17 4.83 -0.02 10.39
N ALA A 18 3.62 0.32 10.82
CA ALA A 18 2.73 -0.62 11.50
C ALA A 18 2.33 -1.77 10.58
N ALA A 19 1.99 -1.47 9.33
CA ALA A 19 1.65 -2.49 8.34
C ALA A 19 2.84 -3.40 8.04
N ALA A 20 4.03 -2.84 7.90
CA ALA A 20 5.25 -3.61 7.64
C ALA A 20 5.57 -4.56 8.80
N ALA A 21 5.43 -4.08 10.04
CA ALA A 21 5.65 -4.90 11.22
C ALA A 21 4.64 -6.05 11.28
N TRP A 22 3.37 -5.77 10.99
CA TRP A 22 2.33 -6.80 10.97
C TRP A 22 2.57 -7.84 9.88
N PHE A 23 2.94 -7.41 8.68
CA PHE A 23 3.25 -8.32 7.58
C PHE A 23 4.42 -9.23 7.93
N ASN A 24 5.48 -8.66 8.52
CA ASN A 24 6.62 -9.45 8.98
C ASN A 24 6.21 -10.48 10.03
N ASP A 25 5.35 -10.10 10.96
CA ASP A 25 4.85 -10.99 12.00
C ASP A 25 4.02 -12.14 11.41
N VAL A 26 3.10 -11.82 10.49
CA VAL A 26 2.25 -12.82 9.83
C VAL A 26 3.08 -13.82 9.04
N GLN A 27 4.11 -13.34 8.31
CA GLN A 27 4.95 -14.20 7.48
C GLN A 27 6.08 -14.89 8.26
N GLY A 28 6.25 -14.56 9.54
CA GLY A 28 7.28 -15.15 10.38
C GLY A 28 8.70 -14.83 9.91
N GLY A 29 8.91 -13.66 9.29
CA GLY A 29 10.22 -13.24 8.80
C GLY A 29 10.71 -14.00 7.57
N GLY A 30 9.80 -14.60 6.79
CA GLY A 30 10.15 -15.39 5.62
C GLY A 30 10.78 -14.60 4.48
N LEU A 31 11.17 -15.33 3.42
CA LEU A 31 11.87 -14.76 2.26
C LEU A 31 11.06 -13.70 1.49
N TYR A 32 9.75 -13.76 1.59
CA TYR A 32 8.87 -12.90 0.79
C TYR A 32 8.47 -11.60 1.48
N VAL A 33 8.91 -11.36 2.71
CA VAL A 33 8.55 -10.15 3.45
C VAL A 33 8.99 -8.90 2.70
N GLY A 34 10.24 -8.84 2.25
CA GLY A 34 10.77 -7.69 1.51
C GLY A 34 9.99 -7.40 0.24
N ARG A 35 9.56 -8.44 -0.47
CA ARG A 35 8.77 -8.29 -1.70
C ARG A 35 7.38 -7.74 -1.40
N ASN A 36 6.78 -8.15 -0.29
CA ASN A 36 5.45 -7.69 0.11
C ASN A 36 5.47 -6.29 0.71
N LEU A 37 6.63 -5.74 0.99
CA LEU A 37 6.79 -4.34 1.37
C LEU A 37 6.79 -3.39 0.15
N LEU A 38 6.85 -3.93 -1.07
CA LEU A 38 6.87 -3.12 -2.29
C LEU A 38 5.67 -2.17 -2.38
N PRO A 39 4.40 -2.61 -2.21
CA PRO A 39 3.27 -1.68 -2.26
C PRO A 39 3.35 -0.61 -1.16
N LEU A 40 3.87 -0.94 0.01
CA LEU A 40 4.08 0.05 1.07
C LEU A 40 5.10 1.12 0.66
N GLY A 41 6.19 0.70 0.01
CA GLY A 41 7.18 1.63 -0.53
C GLY A 41 6.60 2.56 -1.58
N ILE A 42 5.75 2.02 -2.45
CA ILE A 42 5.07 2.83 -3.48
C ILE A 42 4.11 3.83 -2.82
N VAL A 43 3.39 3.44 -1.78
CA VAL A 43 2.51 4.34 -1.02
C VAL A 43 3.31 5.51 -0.44
N VAL A 44 4.47 5.23 0.16
CA VAL A 44 5.33 6.28 0.71
C VAL A 44 5.82 7.22 -0.40
N LEU A 45 6.26 6.66 -1.52
CA LEU A 45 6.75 7.45 -2.65
C LEU A 45 5.66 8.36 -3.22
N LEU A 46 4.47 7.81 -3.46
CA LEU A 46 3.35 8.58 -4.00
C LEU A 46 2.90 9.67 -3.03
N SER A 47 2.85 9.35 -1.74
CA SER A 47 2.50 10.32 -0.71
C SER A 47 3.52 11.45 -0.65
N PHE A 48 4.81 11.11 -0.70
CA PHE A 48 5.89 12.10 -0.73
C PHE A 48 5.76 13.01 -1.94
N LEU A 49 5.58 12.44 -3.14
CA LEU A 49 5.43 13.22 -4.37
C LEU A 49 4.21 14.14 -4.30
N THR A 50 3.10 13.66 -3.76
CA THR A 50 1.88 14.43 -3.63
C THR A 50 2.09 15.67 -2.75
N VAL A 51 2.68 15.47 -1.57
CA VAL A 51 2.89 16.56 -0.62
C VAL A 51 3.98 17.50 -1.11
N TRP A 52 5.04 16.95 -1.70
CA TRP A 52 6.17 17.77 -2.18
C TRP A 52 5.73 18.66 -3.34
N ARG A 53 5.00 18.12 -4.31
CA ARG A 53 4.47 18.90 -5.43
C ARG A 53 3.43 19.94 -4.97
N GLY A 54 2.73 19.65 -3.89
CA GLY A 54 1.79 20.56 -3.28
C GLY A 54 2.42 21.62 -2.36
N ALA A 55 3.75 21.73 -2.34
CA ALA A 55 4.50 22.63 -1.48
C ALA A 55 4.14 22.46 0.01
N GLY A 56 4.01 21.23 0.45
CA GLY A 56 3.68 20.87 1.83
C GLY A 56 2.18 20.63 2.06
N SER A 57 1.36 20.71 1.02
CA SER A 57 -0.08 20.44 1.09
C SER A 57 -0.45 19.24 0.23
N TRP A 58 -1.40 18.43 0.70
CA TRP A 58 -1.89 17.28 -0.07
C TRP A 58 -2.56 17.71 -1.39
N THR A 59 -3.24 18.84 -1.41
CA THR A 59 -4.01 19.31 -2.57
C THR A 59 -3.38 20.53 -3.26
N GLY A 60 -2.17 20.89 -2.88
CA GLY A 60 -1.51 22.09 -3.42
C GLY A 60 -1.24 22.03 -4.92
N SER A 61 -1.08 20.82 -5.49
CA SER A 61 -0.89 20.61 -6.93
C SER A 61 -2.19 20.21 -7.66
N GLY A 62 -3.33 20.25 -6.98
CA GLY A 62 -4.62 19.81 -7.50
C GLY A 62 -5.05 18.46 -6.92
N TRP A 63 -6.10 17.87 -7.48
CA TRP A 63 -6.71 16.66 -6.96
C TRP A 63 -6.22 15.36 -7.61
N ARG A 64 -5.51 15.44 -8.73
CA ARG A 64 -5.06 14.25 -9.45
C ARG A 64 -4.12 13.36 -8.63
N LEU A 65 -3.05 13.95 -8.09
CA LEU A 65 -2.09 13.20 -7.28
C LEU A 65 -2.70 12.69 -5.98
N PRO A 66 -3.42 13.50 -5.18
CA PRO A 66 -4.03 12.99 -3.96
C PRO A 66 -5.01 11.85 -4.21
N LEU A 67 -5.90 11.98 -5.17
CA LEU A 67 -6.88 10.94 -5.49
C LEU A 67 -6.25 9.74 -6.16
N GLY A 68 -5.22 9.95 -6.99
CA GLY A 68 -4.44 8.85 -7.55
C GLY A 68 -3.73 8.05 -6.46
N THR A 69 -3.10 8.75 -5.51
CA THR A 69 -2.43 8.11 -4.37
C THR A 69 -3.42 7.33 -3.52
N LEU A 70 -4.56 7.91 -3.20
CA LEU A 70 -5.61 7.24 -2.44
C LEU A 70 -6.15 6.04 -3.21
N GLY A 71 -6.36 6.19 -4.53
CA GLY A 71 -6.81 5.11 -5.40
C GLY A 71 -5.81 3.96 -5.49
N PHE A 72 -4.50 4.24 -5.36
CA PHE A 72 -3.49 3.21 -5.22
C PHE A 72 -3.58 2.53 -3.85
N CYS A 73 -3.68 3.31 -2.78
CA CYS A 73 -3.63 2.81 -1.41
C CYS A 73 -4.77 1.86 -1.10
N ILE A 74 -5.99 2.19 -1.48
CA ILE A 74 -7.18 1.42 -1.10
C ILE A 74 -7.07 -0.03 -1.58
N PRO A 75 -6.96 -0.31 -2.90
CA PRO A 75 -6.89 -1.71 -3.35
C PRO A 75 -5.56 -2.38 -2.98
N ALA A 76 -4.44 -1.69 -3.06
CA ALA A 76 -3.14 -2.29 -2.77
C ALA A 76 -3.04 -2.70 -1.30
N LEU A 77 -3.32 -1.79 -0.39
CA LEU A 77 -3.25 -2.08 1.05
C LEU A 77 -4.41 -2.96 1.49
N GLY A 78 -5.60 -2.76 0.93
CA GLY A 78 -6.77 -3.57 1.26
C GLY A 78 -6.57 -5.02 0.89
N LEU A 79 -6.11 -5.30 -0.32
CA LEU A 79 -5.83 -6.66 -0.79
C LEU A 79 -4.71 -7.29 0.02
N SER A 80 -3.63 -6.55 0.26
CA SER A 80 -2.50 -7.03 1.04
C SER A 80 -2.92 -7.36 2.47
N ALA A 81 -3.67 -6.47 3.11
CA ALA A 81 -4.15 -6.67 4.47
C ALA A 81 -5.12 -7.85 4.56
N TYR A 82 -6.03 -7.97 3.60
CA TYR A 82 -7.00 -9.07 3.56
C TYR A 82 -6.29 -10.42 3.45
N LEU A 83 -5.33 -10.54 2.54
CA LEU A 83 -4.64 -11.81 2.31
C LEU A 83 -3.70 -12.16 3.46
N HIS A 84 -3.06 -11.18 4.09
CA HIS A 84 -2.30 -11.43 5.30
C HIS A 84 -3.19 -11.89 6.45
N TYR A 85 -4.36 -11.27 6.61
CA TYR A 85 -5.33 -11.70 7.62
C TYR A 85 -5.85 -13.10 7.32
N ALA A 86 -6.24 -13.37 6.08
CA ALA A 86 -6.74 -14.68 5.67
C ALA A 86 -5.70 -15.78 5.93
N TYR A 87 -4.44 -15.49 5.65
CA TYR A 87 -3.34 -16.42 5.95
C TYR A 87 -3.17 -16.63 7.45
N ALA A 88 -3.19 -15.54 8.23
CA ALA A 88 -2.93 -15.61 9.68
C ALA A 88 -3.98 -16.45 10.42
N VAL A 89 -5.26 -16.36 10.01
CA VAL A 89 -6.35 -17.09 10.66
C VAL A 89 -6.80 -18.32 9.87
N ASN A 90 -6.14 -18.63 8.74
CA ASN A 90 -6.53 -19.69 7.82
C ASN A 90 -8.02 -19.63 7.49
N LEU A 91 -8.46 -18.48 7.03
CA LEU A 91 -9.86 -18.13 6.78
C LEU A 91 -10.52 -19.14 5.85
N ASN A 92 -11.64 -19.73 6.26
CA ASN A 92 -12.37 -20.76 5.51
C ASN A 92 -11.49 -21.94 5.08
N GLU A 93 -10.41 -22.21 5.83
CA GLU A 93 -9.46 -23.28 5.55
C GLU A 93 -8.82 -23.16 4.15
N MET A 94 -8.66 -21.93 3.64
CA MET A 94 -8.13 -21.66 2.31
C MET A 94 -6.71 -22.23 2.09
N PHE A 95 -5.92 -22.33 3.16
CA PHE A 95 -4.53 -22.76 3.09
C PHE A 95 -4.29 -24.16 3.60
N SER A 96 -5.36 -24.86 4.04
CA SER A 96 -5.23 -26.19 4.63
C SER A 96 -4.85 -27.28 3.60
N ASP A 97 -5.27 -27.11 2.34
CA ASP A 97 -5.08 -28.09 1.28
C ASP A 97 -3.83 -27.84 0.43
N THR A 98 -3.01 -26.85 0.81
CA THR A 98 -1.79 -26.53 0.06
C THR A 98 -0.54 -26.99 0.81
N ASP A 99 0.42 -27.54 0.06
CA ASP A 99 1.70 -27.96 0.65
C ASP A 99 2.56 -26.79 1.07
N HIS A 100 2.42 -25.64 0.38
CA HIS A 100 3.22 -24.44 0.60
C HIS A 100 2.31 -23.21 0.64
N PRO A 101 1.54 -23.01 1.74
CA PRO A 101 0.62 -21.87 1.82
C PRO A 101 1.31 -20.51 1.74
N SER A 102 2.58 -20.42 2.15
CA SER A 102 3.34 -19.19 2.08
C SER A 102 3.67 -18.74 0.65
N GLN A 103 3.47 -19.60 -0.36
CA GLN A 103 3.68 -19.23 -1.76
C GLN A 103 2.77 -18.09 -2.21
N LEU A 104 1.64 -17.88 -1.53
CA LEU A 104 0.79 -16.72 -1.76
C LEU A 104 1.60 -15.42 -1.76
N PHE A 105 2.53 -15.29 -0.81
CA PHE A 105 3.32 -14.08 -0.66
C PHE A 105 4.36 -13.86 -1.76
N ARG A 106 4.67 -14.92 -2.51
CA ARG A 106 5.56 -14.80 -3.67
C ARG A 106 4.93 -13.97 -4.78
N PHE A 107 3.64 -14.12 -4.99
CA PHE A 107 2.91 -13.47 -6.08
C PHE A 107 2.10 -12.25 -5.61
N LEU A 108 1.88 -12.10 -4.30
CA LEU A 108 1.07 -11.03 -3.75
C LEU A 108 1.55 -9.63 -4.16
N PRO A 109 2.87 -9.32 -4.19
CA PRO A 109 3.32 -8.00 -4.64
C PRO A 109 2.86 -7.64 -6.05
N TYR A 110 2.78 -8.62 -6.94
CA TYR A 110 2.30 -8.39 -8.31
C TYR A 110 0.82 -8.01 -8.29
N TYR A 111 0.00 -8.76 -7.55
CA TYR A 111 -1.44 -8.50 -7.48
C TYR A 111 -1.74 -7.15 -6.82
N THR A 112 -1.08 -6.85 -5.71
CA THR A 112 -1.31 -5.59 -4.98
C THR A 112 -0.86 -4.39 -5.80
N THR A 113 0.27 -4.50 -6.49
CA THR A 113 0.80 -3.41 -7.32
C THR A 113 -0.09 -3.16 -8.54
N ILE A 114 -0.55 -4.22 -9.21
CA ILE A 114 -1.47 -4.09 -10.36
C ILE A 114 -2.79 -3.50 -9.91
N ALA A 115 -3.38 -4.01 -8.83
CA ALA A 115 -4.63 -3.47 -8.28
C ALA A 115 -4.48 -2.00 -7.88
N GLY A 116 -3.34 -1.66 -7.26
CA GLY A 116 -3.03 -0.29 -6.91
C GLY A 116 -2.86 0.61 -8.12
N ALA A 117 -2.21 0.12 -9.18
CA ALA A 117 -2.03 0.89 -10.41
C ALA A 117 -3.37 1.20 -11.08
N ILE A 118 -4.28 0.23 -11.12
CA ILE A 118 -5.64 0.44 -11.64
C ILE A 118 -6.37 1.48 -10.79
N GLY A 119 -6.30 1.36 -9.47
CA GLY A 119 -6.88 2.33 -8.55
C GLY A 119 -6.30 3.73 -8.70
N PHE A 120 -4.98 3.82 -8.92
CA PHE A 120 -4.32 5.10 -9.18
C PHE A 120 -4.89 5.75 -10.45
N ALA A 121 -5.02 4.99 -11.52
CA ALA A 121 -5.57 5.50 -12.79
C ALA A 121 -6.99 6.02 -12.60
N ILE A 122 -7.82 5.29 -11.88
CA ILE A 122 -9.19 5.71 -11.58
C ILE A 122 -9.18 7.02 -10.78
N GLY A 123 -8.39 7.09 -9.71
CA GLY A 123 -8.28 8.30 -8.88
C GLY A 123 -7.77 9.50 -9.65
N TRP A 124 -6.80 9.28 -10.55
CA TRP A 124 -6.26 10.34 -11.42
C TRP A 124 -7.34 10.89 -12.36
N ILE A 125 -8.14 10.01 -12.95
CA ILE A 125 -9.24 10.40 -13.84
C ILE A 125 -10.31 11.18 -13.06
N VAL A 126 -10.70 10.69 -11.89
CA VAL A 126 -11.65 11.38 -11.02
C VAL A 126 -11.12 12.76 -10.64
N GLY A 127 -9.85 12.84 -10.26
CA GLY A 127 -9.22 14.10 -9.87
C GLY A 127 -9.12 15.13 -11.00
N ARG A 128 -9.12 14.64 -12.25
CA ARG A 128 -9.12 15.52 -13.42
C ARG A 128 -10.38 16.38 -13.49
N ASN A 129 -11.49 15.85 -12.99
CA ASN A 129 -12.79 16.51 -13.08
C ASN A 129 -13.09 17.41 -11.84
N LEU A 130 -12.19 17.45 -10.89
CA LEU A 130 -12.28 18.27 -9.70
C LEU A 130 -11.29 19.44 -9.80
#